data_1c34dd3289a87db33306bfc9079e2600
#
_entry.id   1c34dd3289a87db33306bfc9079e2600
#
_cell.length_a   1.000
_cell.length_b   1.000
_cell.length_c   1.000
_cell.angle_alpha   90.00
_cell.angle_beta   90.00
_cell.angle_gamma   90.00
#
_symmetry.space_group_name_H-M   'P 1'
#
loop_
_entity.id
_entity.type
_entity.pdbx_description
1 polymer ?
#
loop_
_entity_poly.entity_id
_entity_poly.type
_entity_poly.pdbx_seq_one_letter_code
_entity_poly.pdbx_strand_id
1 'polypeptide(L)'
;MQIELFYKKINDAVREFNSFFPEFNQSSAIFLKYLDDIFKNMELDSIHKLTQISILFEGFYCHLPDQSPLKKNLTNIRLERWENHYGTPTITFLLTFHSHINQTIQLFQQLQAEENFSLEPWRVMLSQDSFTLDFENGTLVDKQSIATVKMPSKDEQTGQFLNTHNPSGGFTTTPCDPVSQKFIEYASEVAKKDGVVLEIGAAFGAATLKALAQGATVFCNDIYPSNLAVVRNRYLKAINSQESSVTGDENKLVLVPGEFPSELAELPKNFFDAILICRVLHFFTGDLIEKSLQQLSVHLKPGGKLFVVCETPFLKNWLRFMPEYEKRIKEGVKWPGEIHHPAVYESSGRAASLPKFVHWMSKEILERSFVHSKFDIEHSSYIDRKGQFPADLLWDGRESIGVIGVKPY
;
A
#
# COMPACT_ATOMS: atom_id res chain seq x y z
N MET A 1 6.81 -21.03 12.33
CA MET A 1 6.68 -21.57 13.72
C MET A 1 5.32 -22.26 13.83
N GLN A 2 5.29 -23.50 14.36
CA GLN A 2 4.03 -24.26 14.53
C GLN A 2 3.12 -23.56 15.56
N ILE A 3 1.81 -23.65 15.39
CA ILE A 3 0.83 -22.92 16.21
C ILE A 3 0.96 -23.25 17.72
N GLU A 4 1.18 -24.52 18.05
CA GLU A 4 1.34 -24.98 19.44
C GLU A 4 2.55 -24.32 20.10
N LEU A 5 3.66 -24.26 19.36
CA LEU A 5 4.89 -23.64 19.84
C LEU A 5 4.73 -22.12 20.00
N PHE A 6 4.05 -21.47 19.06
CA PHE A 6 3.78 -20.05 19.12
C PHE A 6 2.87 -19.69 20.31
N TYR A 7 1.75 -20.40 20.44
CA TYR A 7 0.86 -20.27 21.59
C TYR A 7 1.61 -20.46 22.90
N LYS A 8 2.39 -21.55 23.05
CA LYS A 8 3.12 -21.84 24.28
C LYS A 8 4.12 -20.75 24.63
N LYS A 9 4.93 -20.29 23.70
CA LYS A 9 5.92 -19.23 23.94
C LYS A 9 5.29 -17.94 24.41
N ILE A 10 4.18 -17.50 23.80
CA ILE A 10 3.46 -16.31 24.20
C ILE A 10 2.86 -16.49 25.62
N ASN A 11 2.16 -17.60 25.82
CA ASN A 11 1.49 -17.90 27.09
C ASN A 11 2.51 -17.92 28.24
N ASP A 12 3.63 -18.59 28.08
CA ASP A 12 4.68 -18.70 29.11
C ASP A 12 5.31 -17.33 29.40
N ALA A 13 5.65 -16.56 28.36
CA ALA A 13 6.24 -15.22 28.52
C ALA A 13 5.32 -14.24 29.28
N VAL A 14 4.03 -14.25 28.96
CA VAL A 14 3.07 -13.35 29.61
C VAL A 14 2.77 -13.80 31.03
N ARG A 15 2.66 -15.09 31.30
CA ARG A 15 2.46 -15.61 32.67
C ARG A 15 3.66 -15.37 33.57
N GLU A 16 4.86 -15.57 33.07
CA GLU A 16 6.10 -15.26 33.80
C GLU A 16 6.16 -13.77 34.15
N PHE A 17 5.88 -12.89 33.17
CA PHE A 17 5.85 -11.45 33.42
C PHE A 17 4.83 -11.06 34.51
N ASN A 18 3.62 -11.60 34.44
CA ASN A 18 2.57 -11.30 35.41
C ASN A 18 2.92 -11.74 36.83
N SER A 19 3.81 -12.72 37.01
CA SER A 19 4.26 -13.13 38.33
C SER A 19 5.18 -12.12 39.01
N PHE A 20 5.89 -11.29 38.21
CA PHE A 20 6.79 -10.25 38.70
C PHE A 20 6.18 -8.85 38.71
N PHE A 21 5.15 -8.58 37.92
CA PHE A 21 4.55 -7.25 37.72
C PHE A 21 3.01 -7.29 37.83
N PRO A 22 2.47 -7.46 39.05
CA PRO A 22 1.02 -7.61 39.25
C PRO A 22 0.17 -6.41 38.80
N GLU A 23 0.74 -5.21 38.70
CA GLU A 23 0.07 -3.98 38.28
C GLU A 23 -0.34 -3.96 36.79
N PHE A 24 0.26 -4.81 35.99
CA PHE A 24 -0.10 -4.94 34.55
C PHE A 24 -1.11 -6.07 34.27
N ASN A 25 -1.72 -6.63 35.31
CA ASN A 25 -2.47 -7.88 35.25
C ASN A 25 -3.74 -7.85 34.38
N GLN A 26 -4.44 -6.70 34.26
CA GLN A 26 -5.76 -6.70 33.62
C GLN A 26 -5.67 -6.97 32.12
N SER A 27 -4.88 -6.20 31.36
CA SER A 27 -4.69 -6.40 29.92
C SER A 27 -4.08 -7.75 29.60
N SER A 28 -3.10 -8.18 30.41
CA SER A 28 -2.41 -9.46 30.25
C SER A 28 -3.32 -10.65 30.57
N ALA A 29 -4.18 -10.56 31.59
CA ALA A 29 -5.13 -11.60 31.95
C ALA A 29 -6.20 -11.78 30.85
N ILE A 30 -6.68 -10.68 30.29
CA ILE A 30 -7.63 -10.69 29.19
C ILE A 30 -6.97 -11.25 27.92
N PHE A 31 -5.76 -10.81 27.60
CA PHE A 31 -4.98 -11.36 26.50
C PHE A 31 -4.84 -12.89 26.61
N LEU A 32 -4.39 -13.40 27.77
CA LEU A 32 -4.23 -14.84 28.01
C LEU A 32 -5.56 -15.60 27.88
N LYS A 33 -6.66 -15.03 28.38
CA LYS A 33 -7.99 -15.64 28.24
C LYS A 33 -8.35 -15.83 26.77
N TYR A 34 -8.19 -14.81 25.93
CA TYR A 34 -8.53 -14.89 24.52
C TYR A 34 -7.57 -15.76 23.74
N LEU A 35 -6.31 -15.72 24.07
CA LEU A 35 -5.31 -16.63 23.50
C LEU A 35 -5.72 -18.10 23.74
N ASP A 36 -6.16 -18.40 24.96
CA ASP A 36 -6.66 -19.72 25.33
C ASP A 36 -7.95 -20.08 24.60
N ASP A 37 -8.92 -19.16 24.54
CA ASP A 37 -10.21 -19.36 23.88
C ASP A 37 -10.02 -19.66 22.38
N ILE A 38 -9.17 -18.92 21.68
CA ILE A 38 -8.87 -19.16 20.25
C ILE A 38 -8.18 -20.50 20.08
N PHE A 39 -7.16 -20.80 20.90
CA PHE A 39 -6.37 -22.02 20.76
C PHE A 39 -7.21 -23.26 20.99
N LYS A 40 -8.12 -23.23 21.97
CA LYS A 40 -8.99 -24.35 22.34
C LYS A 40 -10.25 -24.47 21.47
N ASN A 41 -10.54 -23.50 20.63
CA ASN A 41 -11.73 -23.53 19.79
C ASN A 41 -11.62 -24.67 18.76
N MET A 42 -12.48 -25.68 18.88
CA MET A 42 -12.50 -26.87 18.01
C MET A 42 -13.15 -26.62 16.65
N GLU A 43 -13.90 -25.52 16.49
CA GLU A 43 -14.56 -25.14 15.23
C GLU A 43 -13.60 -24.43 14.26
N LEU A 44 -12.47 -23.94 14.74
CA LEU A 44 -11.46 -23.27 13.92
C LEU A 44 -10.40 -24.27 13.44
N ASP A 45 -10.09 -24.24 12.16
CA ASP A 45 -8.93 -24.93 11.63
C ASP A 45 -7.60 -24.25 12.04
N SER A 46 -6.47 -24.90 11.77
CA SER A 46 -5.16 -24.42 12.19
C SER A 46 -4.78 -23.07 11.57
N ILE A 47 -5.23 -22.78 10.34
CA ILE A 47 -4.93 -21.50 9.65
C ILE A 47 -5.70 -20.36 10.30
N HIS A 48 -7.00 -20.55 10.53
CA HIS A 48 -7.82 -19.54 11.20
C HIS A 48 -7.35 -19.29 12.63
N LYS A 49 -7.02 -20.34 13.40
CA LYS A 49 -6.42 -20.18 14.73
C LYS A 49 -5.14 -19.35 14.70
N LEU A 50 -4.22 -19.70 13.79
CA LEU A 50 -2.95 -19.01 13.67
C LEU A 50 -3.13 -17.54 13.29
N THR A 51 -4.07 -17.23 12.39
CA THR A 51 -4.43 -15.88 11.98
C THR A 51 -4.96 -15.08 13.17
N GLN A 52 -5.95 -15.59 13.87
CA GLN A 52 -6.57 -14.93 15.02
C GLN A 52 -5.58 -14.71 16.18
N ILE A 53 -4.75 -15.71 16.48
CA ILE A 53 -3.69 -15.59 17.50
C ILE A 53 -2.68 -14.51 17.07
N SER A 54 -2.33 -14.44 15.80
CA SER A 54 -1.38 -13.44 15.30
C SER A 54 -1.95 -12.02 15.35
N ILE A 55 -3.23 -11.81 15.04
CA ILE A 55 -3.91 -10.51 15.18
C ILE A 55 -3.97 -10.09 16.65
N LEU A 56 -4.38 -11.00 17.52
CA LEU A 56 -4.43 -10.76 18.97
C LEU A 56 -3.04 -10.40 19.52
N PHE A 57 -2.04 -11.14 19.11
CA PHE A 57 -0.64 -10.94 19.52
C PHE A 57 -0.10 -9.58 19.05
N GLU A 58 -0.25 -9.24 17.77
CA GLU A 58 0.22 -7.96 17.24
C GLU A 58 -0.50 -6.77 17.91
N GLY A 59 -1.83 -6.84 18.10
CA GLY A 59 -2.58 -5.80 18.80
C GLY A 59 -2.13 -5.62 20.24
N PHE A 60 -1.93 -6.70 20.97
CA PHE A 60 -1.40 -6.67 22.34
C PHE A 60 0.03 -6.14 22.39
N TYR A 61 0.91 -6.63 21.52
CA TYR A 61 2.30 -6.19 21.41
C TYR A 61 2.41 -4.68 21.13
N CYS A 62 1.61 -4.16 20.18
CA CYS A 62 1.60 -2.74 19.85
C CYS A 62 1.01 -1.87 20.95
N HIS A 63 0.06 -2.41 21.72
CA HIS A 63 -0.52 -1.72 22.89
C HIS A 63 0.49 -1.53 24.04
N LEU A 64 1.44 -2.45 24.21
CA LEU A 64 2.42 -2.37 25.28
C LEU A 64 3.37 -1.17 25.09
N PRO A 65 3.69 -0.43 26.19
CA PRO A 65 4.69 0.63 26.12
C PRO A 65 6.05 0.13 25.64
N ASP A 66 6.77 0.93 24.85
CA ASP A 66 8.05 0.53 24.24
C ASP A 66 9.13 0.15 25.26
N GLN A 67 9.09 0.74 26.46
CA GLN A 67 10.01 0.44 27.56
C GLN A 67 9.59 -0.77 28.41
N SER A 68 8.45 -1.38 28.12
CA SER A 68 7.95 -2.53 28.87
C SER A 68 8.91 -3.72 28.77
N PRO A 69 9.32 -4.33 29.90
CA PRO A 69 10.08 -5.58 29.88
C PRO A 69 9.35 -6.70 29.14
N LEU A 70 8.02 -6.76 29.25
CA LEU A 70 7.20 -7.72 28.52
C LEU A 70 7.31 -7.52 27.03
N LYS A 71 7.24 -6.29 26.52
CA LYS A 71 7.39 -6.00 25.10
C LYS A 71 8.75 -6.46 24.57
N LYS A 72 9.82 -6.28 25.34
CA LYS A 72 11.16 -6.76 24.97
C LYS A 72 11.20 -8.30 24.86
N ASN A 73 10.61 -9.01 25.80
CA ASN A 73 10.52 -10.47 25.74
C ASN A 73 9.69 -10.95 24.55
N LEU A 74 8.55 -10.31 24.31
CA LEU A 74 7.68 -10.64 23.18
C LEU A 74 8.31 -10.29 21.81
N THR A 75 9.27 -9.35 21.76
CA THR A 75 9.98 -9.00 20.52
C THR A 75 10.69 -10.22 19.92
N ASN A 76 11.36 -11.02 20.74
CA ASN A 76 12.03 -12.22 20.26
C ASN A 76 11.03 -13.25 19.70
N ILE A 77 9.89 -13.43 20.36
CA ILE A 77 8.83 -14.31 19.88
C ILE A 77 8.24 -13.82 18.57
N ARG A 78 8.04 -12.51 18.46
CA ARG A 78 7.59 -11.86 17.22
C ARG A 78 8.57 -12.09 16.07
N LEU A 79 9.87 -11.94 16.32
CA LEU A 79 10.92 -12.20 15.34
C LEU A 79 10.93 -13.65 14.87
N GLU A 80 10.88 -14.61 15.80
CA GLU A 80 10.80 -16.01 15.47
C GLU A 80 9.54 -16.37 14.68
N ARG A 81 8.40 -15.73 15.01
CA ARG A 81 7.12 -15.96 14.31
C ARG A 81 7.23 -15.60 12.83
N TRP A 82 7.93 -14.55 12.51
CA TRP A 82 8.00 -13.97 11.18
C TRP A 82 9.32 -14.24 10.46
N GLU A 83 10.18 -15.08 11.04
CA GLU A 83 11.50 -15.53 10.54
C GLU A 83 12.50 -14.42 10.25
N ASN A 84 12.02 -13.24 9.91
CA ASN A 84 12.82 -12.04 9.67
C ASN A 84 12.06 -10.80 10.11
N HIS A 85 12.78 -9.80 10.58
CA HIS A 85 12.23 -8.54 11.06
C HIS A 85 11.27 -7.86 10.07
N TYR A 86 11.53 -8.04 8.78
CA TYR A 86 10.80 -7.44 7.69
C TYR A 86 10.60 -8.44 6.55
N GLY A 87 10.43 -9.72 6.88
CA GLY A 87 10.08 -10.72 5.89
C GLY A 87 8.73 -10.43 5.24
N THR A 88 8.61 -10.77 3.99
CA THR A 88 7.37 -10.63 3.21
C THR A 88 6.11 -11.09 3.96
N PRO A 89 6.11 -12.26 4.62
CA PRO A 89 4.94 -12.72 5.36
C PRO A 89 4.51 -11.78 6.49
N THR A 90 5.47 -11.17 7.22
CA THR A 90 5.18 -10.22 8.30
C THR A 90 4.49 -8.97 7.77
N ILE A 91 5.07 -8.36 6.73
CA ILE A 91 4.54 -7.13 6.15
C ILE A 91 3.16 -7.37 5.55
N THR A 92 3.01 -8.44 4.80
CA THR A 92 1.73 -8.81 4.18
C THR A 92 0.67 -9.03 5.25
N PHE A 93 1.01 -9.72 6.34
CA PHE A 93 0.09 -9.91 7.48
C PHE A 93 -0.31 -8.58 8.11
N LEU A 94 0.66 -7.73 8.44
CA LEU A 94 0.41 -6.44 9.10
C LEU A 94 -0.48 -5.54 8.25
N LEU A 95 -0.26 -5.50 6.94
CA LEU A 95 -1.06 -4.69 6.03
C LEU A 95 -2.49 -5.22 5.86
N THR A 96 -2.66 -6.53 5.68
CA THR A 96 -4.00 -7.12 5.49
C THR A 96 -4.86 -6.98 6.75
N PHE A 97 -4.27 -7.22 7.91
CA PHE A 97 -5.00 -7.16 9.17
C PHE A 97 -4.80 -5.84 9.92
N HIS A 98 -4.30 -4.79 9.24
CA HIS A 98 -4.06 -3.48 9.85
C HIS A 98 -5.28 -2.94 10.59
N SER A 99 -6.45 -2.97 9.96
CA SER A 99 -7.70 -2.54 10.57
C SER A 99 -8.05 -3.36 11.83
N HIS A 100 -7.90 -4.69 11.76
CA HIS A 100 -8.17 -5.61 12.87
C HIS A 100 -7.18 -5.45 14.01
N ILE A 101 -5.90 -5.24 13.68
CA ILE A 101 -4.85 -4.96 14.66
C ILE A 101 -5.13 -3.65 15.37
N ASN A 102 -5.49 -2.59 14.65
CA ASN A 102 -5.83 -1.29 15.24
C ASN A 102 -7.08 -1.38 16.15
N GLN A 103 -8.11 -2.10 15.74
CA GLN A 103 -9.28 -2.34 16.59
C GLN A 103 -8.91 -3.14 17.84
N THR A 104 -7.96 -4.09 17.72
CA THR A 104 -7.44 -4.85 18.87
C THR A 104 -6.63 -3.96 19.80
N ILE A 105 -5.83 -3.02 19.29
CA ILE A 105 -5.11 -2.01 20.10
C ILE A 105 -6.11 -1.14 20.87
N GLN A 106 -7.13 -0.62 20.19
CA GLN A 106 -8.19 0.18 20.81
C GLN A 106 -8.93 -0.60 21.90
N LEU A 107 -9.20 -1.88 21.66
CA LEU A 107 -9.75 -2.77 22.65
C LEU A 107 -8.91 -2.80 23.94
N PHE A 108 -7.60 -3.03 23.85
CA PHE A 108 -6.74 -3.06 25.03
C PHE A 108 -6.63 -1.70 25.71
N GLN A 109 -6.71 -0.59 24.96
CA GLN A 109 -6.76 0.76 25.53
C GLN A 109 -8.06 1.00 26.31
N GLN A 110 -9.20 0.56 25.80
CA GLN A 110 -10.50 0.69 26.47
C GLN A 110 -10.60 -0.20 27.71
N LEU A 111 -10.04 -1.40 27.64
CA LEU A 111 -10.01 -2.33 28.80
C LEU A 111 -9.19 -1.81 29.98
N GLN A 112 -8.29 -0.85 29.78
CA GLN A 112 -7.61 -0.16 30.87
C GLN A 112 -8.50 0.89 31.55
N ALA A 113 -9.57 1.34 30.87
CA ALA A 113 -10.44 2.42 31.33
C ALA A 113 -11.78 1.95 31.91
N GLU A 114 -12.26 0.74 31.57
CA GLU A 114 -13.61 0.27 31.92
C GLU A 114 -13.63 -1.17 32.49
N GLU A 115 -14.31 -1.38 33.63
CA GLU A 115 -14.44 -2.70 34.28
C GLU A 115 -15.40 -3.68 33.58
N ASN A 116 -16.30 -3.20 32.68
CA ASN A 116 -17.35 -4.01 32.05
C ASN A 116 -17.37 -3.87 30.51
N PHE A 117 -16.40 -4.44 29.83
CA PHE A 117 -16.32 -4.39 28.38
C PHE A 117 -16.75 -5.71 27.71
N SER A 118 -17.57 -5.62 26.62
CA SER A 118 -17.96 -6.78 25.81
C SER A 118 -17.02 -6.97 24.63
N LEU A 119 -16.55 -8.19 24.46
CA LEU A 119 -15.63 -8.58 23.37
C LEU A 119 -16.33 -9.23 22.18
N GLU A 120 -17.64 -9.32 22.25
CA GLU A 120 -18.45 -9.89 21.15
C GLU A 120 -18.23 -9.17 19.80
N PRO A 121 -18.14 -7.84 19.72
CA PRO A 121 -17.84 -7.14 18.48
C PRO A 121 -16.50 -7.57 17.85
N TRP A 122 -15.48 -7.80 18.67
CA TRP A 122 -14.17 -8.24 18.21
C TRP A 122 -14.18 -9.69 17.71
N ARG A 123 -14.91 -10.60 18.39
CA ARG A 123 -15.12 -11.98 17.92
C ARG A 123 -15.86 -12.04 16.60
N VAL A 124 -16.92 -11.25 16.46
CA VAL A 124 -17.68 -11.15 15.21
C VAL A 124 -16.82 -10.62 14.07
N MET A 125 -16.01 -9.61 14.32
CA MET A 125 -15.06 -9.07 13.36
C MET A 125 -14.11 -10.16 12.83
N LEU A 126 -13.48 -10.92 13.71
CA LEU A 126 -12.53 -11.99 13.32
C LEU A 126 -13.21 -13.14 12.58
N SER A 127 -14.50 -13.38 12.80
CA SER A 127 -15.24 -14.47 12.15
C SER A 127 -15.73 -14.12 10.74
N GLN A 128 -15.76 -12.84 10.38
CA GLN A 128 -16.27 -12.35 9.09
C GLN A 128 -15.23 -12.33 7.97
N ASP A 129 -13.95 -12.59 8.27
CA ASP A 129 -12.91 -12.51 7.28
C ASP A 129 -12.82 -13.75 6.38
N SER A 130 -13.05 -13.50 5.09
CA SER A 130 -12.80 -14.46 4.00
C SER A 130 -11.33 -14.51 3.53
N PHE A 131 -10.42 -13.78 4.19
CA PHE A 131 -9.01 -13.75 3.82
C PHE A 131 -8.28 -14.97 4.34
N THR A 132 -7.70 -15.75 3.45
CA THR A 132 -6.77 -16.82 3.80
C THR A 132 -5.34 -16.32 3.56
N LEU A 133 -4.54 -16.33 4.62
CA LEU A 133 -3.09 -16.18 4.53
C LEU A 133 -2.51 -17.36 3.75
N ASP A 134 -1.98 -17.08 2.57
CA ASP A 134 -1.07 -18.00 1.91
C ASP A 134 0.34 -17.74 2.46
N PHE A 135 0.66 -18.40 3.58
CA PHE A 135 1.94 -18.25 4.25
C PHE A 135 3.12 -18.82 3.44
N GLU A 136 2.85 -19.73 2.49
CA GLU A 136 3.89 -20.34 1.67
C GLU A 136 4.36 -19.36 0.57
N ASN A 137 3.45 -18.49 0.08
CA ASN A 137 3.76 -17.57 -1.01
C ASN A 137 3.78 -16.08 -0.60
N GLY A 138 3.59 -15.77 0.67
CA GLY A 138 3.63 -14.39 1.17
C GLY A 138 2.56 -13.45 0.59
N THR A 139 1.51 -13.99 -0.03
CA THR A 139 0.51 -13.22 -0.73
C THR A 139 -0.84 -13.34 -0.04
N LEU A 140 -1.37 -12.19 0.35
CA LEU A 140 -2.71 -12.03 0.89
C LEU A 140 -3.59 -11.40 -0.18
N VAL A 141 -3.95 -12.20 -1.15
CA VAL A 141 -5.03 -11.89 -2.07
C VAL A 141 -6.10 -12.94 -1.82
N ASP A 142 -7.34 -12.51 -1.71
CA ASP A 142 -8.48 -13.41 -1.60
C ASP A 142 -8.33 -14.56 -2.61
N LYS A 143 -8.36 -15.81 -2.13
CA LYS A 143 -8.24 -17.02 -2.98
C LYS A 143 -9.29 -17.02 -4.11
N GLN A 144 -10.47 -16.46 -3.87
CA GLN A 144 -11.48 -16.29 -4.92
C GLN A 144 -11.01 -15.31 -5.99
N SER A 145 -10.37 -14.19 -5.61
CA SER A 145 -9.85 -13.22 -6.56
C SER A 145 -8.74 -13.81 -7.43
N ILE A 146 -7.89 -14.70 -6.87
CA ILE A 146 -6.83 -15.38 -7.62
C ILE A 146 -7.41 -16.43 -8.57
N ALA A 147 -8.37 -17.24 -8.10
CA ALA A 147 -8.96 -18.32 -8.86
C ALA A 147 -9.88 -17.84 -9.99
N THR A 148 -10.59 -16.74 -9.74
CA THR A 148 -11.62 -16.19 -10.64
C THR A 148 -11.29 -14.82 -11.18
N VAL A 149 -10.00 -14.46 -11.26
CA VAL A 149 -9.57 -13.13 -11.71
C VAL A 149 -10.14 -12.80 -13.08
N LYS A 150 -10.99 -11.78 -13.13
CA LYS A 150 -11.52 -11.24 -14.36
C LYS A 150 -10.40 -10.48 -15.07
N MET A 151 -10.02 -10.96 -16.25
CA MET A 151 -9.03 -10.25 -17.07
C MET A 151 -9.57 -8.87 -17.48
N PRO A 152 -8.69 -7.84 -17.49
CA PRO A 152 -9.10 -6.49 -17.83
C PRO A 152 -9.64 -6.42 -19.26
N SER A 153 -10.70 -5.64 -19.46
CA SER A 153 -11.23 -5.32 -20.78
C SER A 153 -10.45 -4.18 -21.41
N LYS A 154 -10.46 -4.14 -22.74
CA LYS A 154 -10.00 -2.96 -23.47
C LYS A 154 -11.01 -1.83 -23.29
N ASP A 155 -10.50 -0.60 -23.29
CA ASP A 155 -11.33 0.60 -23.35
C ASP A 155 -12.14 0.59 -24.66
N GLU A 156 -13.46 0.74 -24.57
CA GLU A 156 -14.37 0.64 -25.72
C GLU A 156 -14.17 1.78 -26.74
N GLN A 157 -13.71 2.96 -26.27
CA GLN A 157 -13.52 4.13 -27.12
C GLN A 157 -12.20 4.07 -27.91
N THR A 158 -11.13 3.58 -27.27
CA THR A 158 -9.79 3.57 -27.86
C THR A 158 -9.36 2.21 -28.39
N GLY A 159 -9.91 1.12 -27.82
CA GLY A 159 -9.50 -0.26 -28.10
C GLY A 159 -8.06 -0.59 -27.70
N GLN A 160 -7.31 0.37 -27.15
CA GLN A 160 -5.87 0.26 -26.86
C GLN A 160 -5.56 0.17 -25.37
N PHE A 161 -6.39 0.79 -24.52
CA PHE A 161 -6.15 0.87 -23.09
C PHE A 161 -6.97 -0.17 -22.32
N LEU A 162 -6.41 -0.67 -21.24
CA LEU A 162 -7.10 -1.61 -20.35
C LEU A 162 -7.79 -0.81 -19.24
N ASN A 163 -9.09 -1.01 -19.07
CA ASN A 163 -9.84 -0.43 -17.96
C ASN A 163 -9.44 -1.11 -16.65
N THR A 164 -9.16 -0.32 -15.63
CA THR A 164 -8.86 -0.84 -14.28
C THR A 164 -10.13 -1.39 -13.63
N HIS A 165 -9.98 -2.20 -12.58
CA HIS A 165 -11.13 -2.65 -11.77
C HIS A 165 -11.61 -1.58 -10.77
N ASN A 166 -11.04 -0.38 -10.83
CA ASN A 166 -11.44 0.72 -9.96
C ASN A 166 -12.86 1.20 -10.32
N PRO A 167 -13.82 1.20 -9.37
CA PRO A 167 -15.17 1.71 -9.59
C PRO A 167 -15.24 3.18 -10.00
N SER A 168 -14.24 3.97 -9.62
CA SER A 168 -14.11 5.37 -10.03
C SER A 168 -13.51 5.55 -11.44
N GLY A 169 -13.44 4.46 -12.22
CA GLY A 169 -12.85 4.49 -13.56
C GLY A 169 -11.32 4.45 -13.56
N GLY A 170 -10.74 4.72 -14.69
CA GLY A 170 -9.30 4.71 -14.91
C GLY A 170 -8.89 3.68 -15.94
N PHE A 171 -7.78 3.95 -16.57
CA PHE A 171 -7.18 3.05 -17.56
C PHE A 171 -5.67 2.97 -17.35
N THR A 172 -5.08 1.86 -17.76
CA THR A 172 -3.63 1.68 -17.73
C THR A 172 -3.00 2.21 -19.01
N THR A 173 -1.78 2.70 -18.92
CA THR A 173 -0.98 3.12 -20.08
C THR A 173 0.13 2.11 -20.35
N THR A 174 0.35 1.81 -21.63
CA THR A 174 1.47 0.99 -22.10
C THR A 174 1.95 1.60 -23.41
N PRO A 175 3.21 2.01 -23.55
CA PRO A 175 4.34 1.89 -22.62
C PRO A 175 4.24 2.78 -21.36
N CYS A 176 5.12 2.54 -20.40
CA CYS A 176 5.26 3.42 -19.23
C CYS A 176 5.75 4.82 -19.66
N ASP A 177 5.35 5.84 -18.91
CA ASP A 177 5.87 7.20 -19.07
C ASP A 177 7.36 7.28 -18.74
N PRO A 178 8.05 8.40 -19.11
CA PRO A 178 9.49 8.53 -18.91
C PRO A 178 9.95 8.43 -17.44
N VAL A 179 9.12 8.86 -16.47
CA VAL A 179 9.48 8.81 -15.04
C VAL A 179 9.30 7.40 -14.49
N SER A 180 8.21 6.74 -14.84
CA SER A 180 8.03 5.31 -14.53
C SER A 180 9.11 4.43 -15.20
N GLN A 181 9.58 4.81 -16.39
CA GLN A 181 10.68 4.11 -17.05
C GLN A 181 12.01 4.30 -16.26
N LYS A 182 12.29 5.50 -15.79
CA LYS A 182 13.47 5.75 -14.91
C LYS A 182 13.38 4.97 -13.59
N PHE A 183 12.17 4.79 -13.03
CA PHE A 183 11.97 3.90 -11.87
C PHE A 183 12.35 2.46 -12.21
N ILE A 184 11.94 1.92 -13.36
CA ILE A 184 12.27 0.56 -13.80
C ILE A 184 13.79 0.40 -13.97
N GLU A 185 14.45 1.39 -14.57
CA GLU A 185 15.90 1.42 -14.73
C GLU A 185 16.61 1.43 -13.38
N TYR A 186 16.19 2.29 -12.46
CA TYR A 186 16.74 2.33 -11.11
C TYR A 186 16.49 1.05 -10.32
N ALA A 187 15.30 0.44 -10.47
CA ALA A 187 14.98 -0.86 -9.89
C ALA A 187 15.95 -1.95 -10.38
N SER A 188 16.34 -1.93 -11.65
CA SER A 188 17.37 -2.83 -12.21
C SER A 188 18.76 -2.60 -11.59
N GLU A 189 19.11 -1.35 -11.29
CA GLU A 189 20.38 -1.03 -10.65
C GLU A 189 20.44 -1.54 -9.20
N VAL A 190 19.39 -1.29 -8.42
CA VAL A 190 19.34 -1.70 -7.01
C VAL A 190 19.14 -3.21 -6.86
N ALA A 191 18.52 -3.88 -7.81
CA ALA A 191 18.38 -5.34 -7.84
C ALA A 191 19.73 -6.07 -7.78
N LYS A 192 20.80 -5.47 -8.33
CA LYS A 192 22.17 -6.02 -8.28
C LYS A 192 22.75 -6.07 -6.85
N LYS A 193 22.08 -5.42 -5.89
CA LYS A 193 22.45 -5.32 -4.48
C LYS A 193 21.31 -5.80 -3.56
N ASP A 194 20.47 -6.69 -4.06
CA ASP A 194 19.26 -7.17 -3.38
C ASP A 194 18.32 -6.05 -2.93
N GLY A 195 18.27 -4.97 -3.71
CA GLY A 195 17.44 -3.80 -3.43
C GLY A 195 15.95 -4.11 -3.58
N VAL A 196 15.14 -3.39 -2.82
CA VAL A 196 13.69 -3.55 -2.73
C VAL A 196 12.99 -2.27 -3.15
N VAL A 197 12.01 -2.39 -4.04
CA VAL A 197 11.23 -1.25 -4.51
C VAL A 197 9.74 -1.42 -4.24
N LEU A 198 8.98 -0.31 -4.21
CA LEU A 198 7.55 -0.29 -3.99
C LEU A 198 6.86 0.46 -5.14
N GLU A 199 5.79 -0.11 -5.71
CA GLU A 199 4.85 0.61 -6.56
C GLU A 199 3.51 0.76 -5.83
N ILE A 200 3.00 1.99 -5.71
CA ILE A 200 1.72 2.32 -5.09
C ILE A 200 0.70 2.65 -6.18
N GLY A 201 -0.48 1.98 -6.12
CA GLY A 201 -1.52 2.11 -7.12
C GLY A 201 -1.13 1.45 -8.45
N ALA A 202 -0.57 0.25 -8.37
CA ALA A 202 0.02 -0.46 -9.51
C ALA A 202 -0.98 -0.89 -10.59
N ALA A 203 -2.27 -0.90 -10.30
CA ALA A 203 -3.31 -1.43 -11.17
C ALA A 203 -2.95 -2.84 -11.69
N PHE A 204 -2.66 -2.99 -12.98
CA PHE A 204 -2.28 -4.27 -13.57
C PHE A 204 -0.76 -4.47 -13.70
N GLY A 205 0.04 -3.69 -12.93
CA GLY A 205 1.48 -3.87 -12.75
C GLY A 205 2.31 -3.52 -13.99
N ALA A 206 2.01 -2.43 -14.68
CA ALA A 206 2.76 -2.04 -15.87
C ALA A 206 4.25 -1.77 -15.59
N ALA A 207 4.59 -1.10 -14.49
CA ALA A 207 5.96 -0.89 -14.05
C ALA A 207 6.48 -2.07 -13.21
N THR A 208 5.65 -2.59 -12.28
CA THR A 208 5.98 -3.76 -11.44
C THR A 208 6.51 -4.92 -12.27
N LEU A 209 5.79 -5.37 -13.31
CA LEU A 209 6.20 -6.53 -14.10
C LEU A 209 7.52 -6.31 -14.84
N LYS A 210 7.80 -5.07 -15.28
CA LYS A 210 9.07 -4.72 -15.91
C LYS A 210 10.23 -4.67 -14.92
N ALA A 211 10.00 -4.14 -13.71
CA ALA A 211 10.99 -4.14 -12.64
C ALA A 211 11.32 -5.58 -12.18
N LEU A 212 10.32 -6.44 -12.03
CA LEU A 212 10.50 -7.87 -11.75
C LEU A 212 11.31 -8.57 -12.85
N ALA A 213 11.02 -8.29 -14.12
CA ALA A 213 11.77 -8.83 -15.26
C ALA A 213 13.25 -8.41 -15.26
N GLN A 214 13.59 -7.29 -14.60
CA GLN A 214 14.97 -6.83 -14.38
C GLN A 214 15.59 -7.41 -13.09
N GLY A 215 14.89 -8.29 -12.39
CA GLY A 215 15.40 -8.97 -11.22
C GLY A 215 15.15 -8.26 -9.87
N ALA A 216 14.42 -7.15 -9.85
CA ALA A 216 14.09 -6.44 -8.62
C ALA A 216 13.10 -7.22 -7.75
N THR A 217 13.20 -7.04 -6.43
CA THR A 217 12.11 -7.40 -5.50
C THR A 217 11.12 -6.24 -5.43
N VAL A 218 9.87 -6.49 -5.77
CA VAL A 218 8.85 -5.46 -5.92
C VAL A 218 7.69 -5.69 -4.97
N PHE A 219 7.46 -4.73 -4.08
CA PHE A 219 6.24 -4.59 -3.33
C PHE A 219 5.22 -3.88 -4.23
N CYS A 220 4.12 -4.54 -4.52
CA CYS A 220 3.12 -4.08 -5.48
C CYS A 220 1.82 -3.79 -4.72
N ASN A 221 1.50 -2.50 -4.54
CA ASN A 221 0.30 -2.07 -3.85
C ASN A 221 -0.81 -1.67 -4.82
N ASP A 222 -2.03 -2.04 -4.46
CA ASP A 222 -3.26 -1.46 -5.00
C ASP A 222 -4.37 -1.55 -3.95
N ILE A 223 -5.30 -0.59 -3.97
CA ILE A 223 -6.46 -0.59 -3.08
C ILE A 223 -7.43 -1.74 -3.43
N TYR A 224 -7.42 -2.21 -4.68
CA TYR A 224 -8.29 -3.30 -5.13
C TYR A 224 -7.51 -4.62 -5.26
N PRO A 225 -7.76 -5.60 -4.39
CA PRO A 225 -7.11 -6.92 -4.46
C PRO A 225 -7.26 -7.62 -5.81
N SER A 226 -8.36 -7.36 -6.53
CA SER A 226 -8.58 -7.88 -7.89
C SER A 226 -7.55 -7.38 -8.92
N ASN A 227 -7.04 -6.14 -8.76
CA ASN A 227 -5.94 -5.66 -9.59
C ASN A 227 -4.65 -6.43 -9.29
N LEU A 228 -4.35 -6.65 -8.02
CA LEU A 228 -3.18 -7.41 -7.59
C LEU A 228 -3.23 -8.88 -8.05
N ALA A 229 -4.43 -9.49 -8.07
CA ALA A 229 -4.63 -10.82 -8.61
C ALA A 229 -4.28 -10.89 -10.12
N VAL A 230 -4.58 -9.84 -10.89
CA VAL A 230 -4.16 -9.73 -12.30
C VAL A 230 -2.63 -9.64 -12.40
N VAL A 231 -1.98 -8.83 -11.55
CA VAL A 231 -0.51 -8.70 -11.54
C VAL A 231 0.13 -10.06 -11.27
N ARG A 232 -0.31 -10.77 -10.23
CA ARG A 232 0.19 -12.10 -9.89
C ARG A 232 -0.01 -13.08 -11.04
N ASN A 233 -1.20 -13.16 -11.62
CA ASN A 233 -1.48 -14.06 -12.73
C ASN A 233 -0.56 -13.80 -13.93
N ARG A 234 -0.32 -12.53 -14.26
CA ARG A 234 0.58 -12.13 -15.34
C ARG A 234 2.03 -12.50 -15.02
N TYR A 235 2.48 -12.29 -13.80
CA TYR A 235 3.84 -12.63 -13.37
C TYR A 235 4.08 -14.14 -13.40
N LEU A 236 3.18 -14.93 -12.81
CA LEU A 236 3.27 -16.39 -12.83
C LEU A 236 3.27 -16.97 -14.26
N LYS A 237 2.45 -16.41 -15.16
CA LYS A 237 2.50 -16.78 -16.58
C LYS A 237 3.85 -16.44 -17.22
N ALA A 238 4.44 -15.30 -16.90
CA ALA A 238 5.73 -14.90 -17.44
C ALA A 238 6.87 -15.81 -17.00
N ILE A 239 6.96 -16.14 -15.70
CA ILE A 239 8.05 -17.01 -15.19
C ILE A 239 7.89 -18.48 -15.57
N ASN A 240 6.65 -18.94 -15.80
CA ASN A 240 6.37 -20.34 -16.22
C ASN A 240 6.37 -20.52 -17.73
N SER A 241 6.51 -19.46 -18.53
CA SER A 241 6.58 -19.59 -19.99
C SER A 241 7.98 -20.05 -20.41
N GLN A 242 8.07 -21.10 -21.24
CA GLN A 242 9.34 -21.61 -21.76
C GLN A 242 10.09 -20.61 -22.67
N GLU A 243 9.41 -19.55 -23.12
CA GLU A 243 9.97 -18.49 -23.96
C GLU A 243 10.53 -17.30 -23.17
N SER A 244 10.40 -17.32 -21.85
CA SER A 244 10.79 -16.20 -20.99
C SER A 244 12.27 -16.24 -20.65
N SER A 245 13.00 -15.17 -20.97
CA SER A 245 14.33 -14.88 -20.41
C SER A 245 14.25 -14.46 -18.93
N VAL A 246 13.06 -14.40 -18.35
CA VAL A 246 12.82 -14.04 -16.96
C VAL A 246 13.03 -15.29 -16.10
N THR A 247 14.21 -15.44 -15.50
CA THR A 247 14.42 -16.36 -14.38
C THR A 247 13.70 -15.80 -13.17
N GLY A 248 12.39 -16.09 -13.06
CA GLY A 248 11.54 -15.51 -12.03
C GLY A 248 11.55 -16.34 -10.76
N ASP A 249 11.82 -15.67 -9.66
CA ASP A 249 11.53 -16.15 -8.32
C ASP A 249 10.19 -15.56 -7.89
N GLU A 250 9.19 -16.41 -7.62
CA GLU A 250 7.85 -15.97 -7.15
C GLU A 250 7.93 -15.06 -5.92
N ASN A 251 8.94 -15.28 -5.07
CA ASN A 251 9.17 -14.50 -3.84
C ASN A 251 9.60 -13.04 -4.11
N LYS A 252 9.94 -12.68 -5.34
CA LYS A 252 10.27 -11.30 -5.70
C LYS A 252 9.06 -10.40 -5.88
N LEU A 253 7.86 -10.96 -6.05
CA LEU A 253 6.61 -10.22 -6.09
C LEU A 253 5.90 -10.29 -4.73
N VAL A 254 5.83 -9.16 -4.03
CA VAL A 254 5.09 -9.01 -2.79
C VAL A 254 3.83 -8.20 -3.05
N LEU A 255 2.66 -8.82 -2.93
CA LEU A 255 1.38 -8.14 -3.07
C LEU A 255 1.00 -7.44 -1.76
N VAL A 256 0.65 -6.16 -1.87
CA VAL A 256 0.35 -5.28 -0.74
C VAL A 256 -1.03 -4.67 -0.97
N PRO A 257 -2.13 -5.37 -0.64
CA PRO A 257 -3.46 -4.79 -0.72
C PRO A 257 -3.62 -3.71 0.35
N GLY A 258 -4.41 -2.69 0.05
CA GLY A 258 -4.76 -1.67 1.04
C GLY A 258 -4.67 -0.24 0.52
N GLU A 259 -5.35 0.65 1.25
CA GLU A 259 -5.42 2.07 0.94
C GLU A 259 -4.15 2.79 1.39
N PHE A 260 -3.52 3.49 0.45
CA PHE A 260 -2.44 4.42 0.78
C PHE A 260 -3.04 5.83 1.07
N PRO A 261 -2.54 6.56 2.09
CA PRO A 261 -1.43 6.23 2.99
C PRO A 261 -1.83 5.48 4.27
N SER A 262 -3.13 5.37 4.58
CA SER A 262 -3.64 4.95 5.89
C SER A 262 -3.23 3.52 6.27
N GLU A 263 -3.43 2.57 5.38
CA GLU A 263 -3.18 1.14 5.66
C GLU A 263 -1.72 0.72 5.39
N LEU A 264 -0.91 1.59 4.76
CA LEU A 264 0.51 1.34 4.50
C LEU A 264 1.45 1.92 5.57
N ALA A 265 0.92 2.43 6.68
CA ALA A 265 1.72 3.03 7.75
C ALA A 265 2.68 2.03 8.44
N GLU A 266 2.33 0.74 8.43
CA GLU A 266 3.12 -0.35 9.02
C GLU A 266 4.27 -0.84 8.13
N LEU A 267 4.45 -0.29 6.93
CA LEU A 267 5.61 -0.58 6.11
C LEU A 267 6.91 -0.25 6.86
N PRO A 268 7.98 -1.04 6.66
CA PRO A 268 9.22 -0.85 7.41
C PRO A 268 9.88 0.50 7.07
N LYS A 269 10.48 1.11 8.09
CA LYS A 269 11.24 2.37 7.94
C LYS A 269 12.60 2.10 7.30
N ASN A 270 13.08 3.04 6.46
CA ASN A 270 14.39 2.95 5.79
C ASN A 270 14.59 1.61 5.05
N PHE A 271 13.57 1.15 4.37
CA PHE A 271 13.55 -0.18 3.77
C PHE A 271 13.62 -0.17 2.24
N PHE A 272 12.88 0.74 1.59
CA PHE A 272 12.81 0.77 0.14
C PHE A 272 13.95 1.61 -0.46
N ASP A 273 14.55 1.10 -1.52
CA ASP A 273 15.51 1.83 -2.35
C ASP A 273 14.80 2.82 -3.28
N ALA A 274 13.62 2.45 -3.76
CA ALA A 274 12.78 3.32 -4.57
C ALA A 274 11.29 3.10 -4.30
N ILE A 275 10.50 4.17 -4.46
CA ILE A 275 9.04 4.12 -4.45
C ILE A 275 8.51 4.82 -5.70
N LEU A 276 7.56 4.19 -6.41
CA LEU A 276 6.82 4.77 -7.52
C LEU A 276 5.37 5.02 -7.10
N ILE A 277 4.87 6.23 -7.38
CA ILE A 277 3.45 6.57 -7.35
C ILE A 277 3.09 7.18 -8.70
N CYS A 278 2.33 6.46 -9.50
CA CYS A 278 1.92 6.91 -10.81
C CYS A 278 0.40 7.05 -10.89
N ARG A 279 -0.09 8.29 -11.04
CA ARG A 279 -1.50 8.58 -11.26
C ARG A 279 -2.42 8.18 -10.08
N VAL A 280 -1.97 8.41 -8.85
CA VAL A 280 -2.72 8.14 -7.61
C VAL A 280 -3.03 9.44 -6.86
N LEU A 281 -2.06 10.34 -6.76
CA LEU A 281 -2.17 11.52 -5.89
C LEU A 281 -3.28 12.50 -6.30
N HIS A 282 -3.81 12.41 -7.52
CA HIS A 282 -4.94 13.24 -7.95
C HIS A 282 -6.27 12.89 -7.25
N PHE A 283 -6.32 11.82 -6.48
CA PHE A 283 -7.46 11.51 -5.59
C PHE A 283 -7.33 12.14 -4.20
N PHE A 284 -6.20 12.79 -3.89
CA PHE A 284 -5.86 13.27 -2.55
C PHE A 284 -5.97 14.79 -2.47
N THR A 285 -6.45 15.29 -1.31
CA THR A 285 -6.31 16.71 -0.98
C THR A 285 -4.83 17.07 -0.88
N GLY A 286 -4.51 18.34 -1.11
CA GLY A 286 -3.12 18.79 -1.05
C GLY A 286 -2.45 18.55 0.30
N ASP A 287 -3.18 18.74 1.40
CA ASP A 287 -2.65 18.45 2.74
C ASP A 287 -2.40 16.94 2.95
N LEU A 288 -3.23 16.08 2.37
CA LEU A 288 -3.00 14.63 2.39
C LEU A 288 -1.78 14.26 1.53
N ILE A 289 -1.57 14.94 0.38
CA ILE A 289 -0.38 14.73 -0.45
C ILE A 289 0.90 15.03 0.35
N GLU A 290 0.98 16.19 1.04
CA GLU A 290 2.15 16.53 1.86
C GLU A 290 2.39 15.48 2.97
N LYS A 291 1.35 15.07 3.69
CA LYS A 291 1.46 13.99 4.69
C LYS A 291 1.94 12.67 4.09
N SER A 292 1.40 12.30 2.91
CA SER A 292 1.80 11.10 2.19
C SER A 292 3.27 11.12 1.79
N LEU A 293 3.76 12.22 1.23
CA LEU A 293 5.17 12.37 0.87
C LEU A 293 6.09 12.27 2.10
N GLN A 294 5.70 12.87 3.23
CA GLN A 294 6.44 12.75 4.50
C GLN A 294 6.49 11.28 4.99
N GLN A 295 5.37 10.57 4.93
CA GLN A 295 5.33 9.14 5.28
C GLN A 295 6.24 8.31 4.37
N LEU A 296 6.21 8.55 3.07
CA LEU A 296 7.08 7.84 2.12
C LEU A 296 8.56 8.10 2.38
N SER A 297 8.92 9.33 2.79
CA SER A 297 10.28 9.63 3.23
C SER A 297 10.74 8.75 4.40
N VAL A 298 9.82 8.40 5.33
CA VAL A 298 10.13 7.49 6.44
C VAL A 298 10.45 6.07 5.93
N HIS A 299 9.74 5.59 4.93
CA HIS A 299 9.89 4.23 4.40
C HIS A 299 11.08 4.08 3.45
N LEU A 300 11.50 5.16 2.78
CA LEU A 300 12.69 5.16 1.94
C LEU A 300 13.97 5.07 2.76
N LYS A 301 14.98 4.37 2.24
CA LYS A 301 16.36 4.44 2.73
C LYS A 301 16.93 5.85 2.55
N PRO A 302 17.90 6.29 3.38
CA PRO A 302 18.71 7.47 3.04
C PRO A 302 19.33 7.32 1.65
N GLY A 303 19.23 8.33 0.81
CA GLY A 303 19.62 8.27 -0.62
C GLY A 303 18.63 7.53 -1.52
N GLY A 304 17.56 6.95 -0.98
CA GLY A 304 16.47 6.31 -1.74
C GLY A 304 15.65 7.32 -2.53
N LYS A 305 15.02 6.87 -3.61
CA LYS A 305 14.34 7.74 -4.58
C LYS A 305 12.82 7.56 -4.58
N LEU A 306 12.12 8.69 -4.65
CA LEU A 306 10.67 8.76 -4.84
C LEU A 306 10.36 9.24 -6.26
N PHE A 307 9.63 8.42 -7.01
CA PHE A 307 9.17 8.71 -8.36
C PHE A 307 7.67 9.00 -8.31
N VAL A 308 7.26 10.19 -8.73
CA VAL A 308 5.85 10.58 -8.71
C VAL A 308 5.44 11.08 -10.09
N VAL A 309 4.30 10.60 -10.56
CA VAL A 309 3.64 11.09 -11.78
C VAL A 309 2.20 11.46 -11.45
N CYS A 310 1.81 12.70 -11.78
CA CYS A 310 0.45 13.20 -11.61
C CYS A 310 -0.08 13.79 -12.91
N GLU A 311 -1.39 13.77 -13.10
CA GLU A 311 -2.04 14.58 -14.12
C GLU A 311 -2.07 16.06 -13.72
N THR A 312 -2.09 16.90 -14.76
CA THR A 312 -2.07 18.34 -14.59
C THR A 312 -3.41 18.97 -14.99
N PRO A 313 -3.65 20.26 -14.67
CA PRO A 313 -4.81 20.97 -15.19
C PRO A 313 -4.75 21.21 -16.72
N PHE A 314 -3.62 20.90 -17.36
CA PHE A 314 -3.38 21.11 -18.81
C PHE A 314 -3.85 19.93 -19.66
N LEU A 315 -4.86 19.21 -19.22
CA LEU A 315 -5.58 18.21 -20.02
C LEU A 315 -6.68 18.88 -20.84
N LYS A 316 -6.86 18.48 -22.08
CA LYS A 316 -7.81 19.10 -23.02
C LYS A 316 -9.26 19.09 -22.50
N ASN A 317 -9.69 18.04 -21.85
CA ASN A 317 -11.03 17.93 -21.27
C ASN A 317 -11.25 18.82 -20.02
N TRP A 318 -10.19 19.45 -19.49
CA TRP A 318 -10.26 20.37 -18.35
C TRP A 318 -10.07 21.84 -18.71
N LEU A 319 -10.09 22.20 -19.99
CA LEU A 319 -9.93 23.58 -20.44
C LEU A 319 -10.96 24.55 -19.83
N ARG A 320 -12.16 24.08 -19.49
CA ARG A 320 -13.17 24.87 -18.77
C ARG A 320 -12.75 25.27 -17.36
N PHE A 321 -11.83 24.50 -16.74
CA PHE A 321 -11.30 24.80 -15.41
C PHE A 321 -10.18 25.83 -15.44
N MET A 322 -9.50 26.03 -16.55
CA MET A 322 -8.32 26.89 -16.64
C MET A 322 -8.54 28.33 -16.15
N PRO A 323 -9.65 29.04 -16.46
CA PRO A 323 -9.87 30.40 -15.93
C PRO A 323 -9.95 30.43 -14.41
N GLU A 324 -10.60 29.44 -13.79
CA GLU A 324 -10.69 29.32 -12.33
C GLU A 324 -9.33 28.96 -11.73
N TYR A 325 -8.59 28.05 -12.34
CA TYR A 325 -7.25 27.66 -11.92
C TYR A 325 -6.29 28.86 -11.92
N GLU A 326 -6.25 29.64 -13.01
CA GLU A 326 -5.41 30.85 -13.12
C GLU A 326 -5.80 31.95 -12.11
N LYS A 327 -7.10 32.09 -11.86
CA LYS A 327 -7.60 32.99 -10.82
C LYS A 327 -7.08 32.57 -9.45
N ARG A 328 -7.19 31.30 -9.08
CA ARG A 328 -6.71 30.76 -7.81
C ARG A 328 -5.20 30.92 -7.65
N ILE A 329 -4.42 30.74 -8.71
CA ILE A 329 -2.97 31.02 -8.70
C ILE A 329 -2.70 32.49 -8.37
N LYS A 330 -3.40 33.45 -9.03
CA LYS A 330 -3.25 34.89 -8.77
C LYS A 330 -3.64 35.26 -7.36
N GLU A 331 -4.62 34.61 -6.78
CA GLU A 331 -5.09 34.81 -5.41
C GLU A 331 -4.20 34.11 -4.36
N GLY A 332 -3.18 33.36 -4.77
CA GLY A 332 -2.26 32.65 -3.88
C GLY A 332 -2.88 31.47 -3.16
N VAL A 333 -3.91 30.84 -3.74
CA VAL A 333 -4.53 29.64 -3.18
C VAL A 333 -3.49 28.52 -3.08
N LYS A 334 -3.33 27.93 -1.90
CA LYS A 334 -2.33 26.90 -1.63
C LYS A 334 -2.46 25.68 -2.57
N TRP A 335 -3.70 25.26 -2.86
CA TRP A 335 -4.03 24.08 -3.67
C TRP A 335 -4.98 24.47 -4.83
N PRO A 336 -4.49 25.20 -5.85
CA PRO A 336 -5.34 25.76 -6.91
C PRO A 336 -6.00 24.69 -7.78
N GLY A 337 -5.46 23.49 -7.85
CA GLY A 337 -5.95 22.39 -8.67
C GLY A 337 -6.98 21.48 -8.01
N GLU A 338 -7.42 21.75 -6.78
CA GLU A 338 -8.48 20.98 -6.11
C GLU A 338 -9.86 21.29 -6.71
N ILE A 339 -10.61 20.23 -7.06
CA ILE A 339 -11.94 20.33 -7.67
C ILE A 339 -12.91 19.40 -6.94
N HIS A 340 -13.88 19.97 -6.23
CA HIS A 340 -14.89 19.22 -5.48
C HIS A 340 -16.10 18.79 -6.32
N HIS A 341 -16.27 19.32 -7.53
CA HIS A 341 -17.36 19.00 -8.45
C HIS A 341 -16.84 18.88 -9.89
N PRO A 342 -16.11 17.77 -10.20
CA PRO A 342 -15.48 17.56 -11.51
C PRO A 342 -16.43 17.73 -12.69
N ALA A 343 -17.70 17.30 -12.56
CA ALA A 343 -18.70 17.36 -13.61
C ALA A 343 -18.98 18.79 -14.14
N VAL A 344 -18.66 19.84 -13.37
CA VAL A 344 -18.83 21.24 -13.79
C VAL A 344 -17.83 21.61 -14.87
N TYR A 345 -16.63 21.05 -14.82
CA TYR A 345 -15.51 21.44 -15.68
C TYR A 345 -15.17 20.41 -16.76
N GLU A 346 -15.39 19.11 -16.47
CA GLU A 346 -15.06 18.02 -17.36
C GLU A 346 -15.94 18.06 -18.63
N SER A 347 -15.32 18.03 -19.79
CA SER A 347 -16.02 18.25 -21.08
C SER A 347 -16.07 17.04 -22.02
N SER A 348 -15.40 15.92 -21.66
CA SER A 348 -15.34 14.74 -22.52
C SER A 348 -16.42 13.68 -22.23
N GLY A 349 -17.27 13.92 -21.23
CA GLY A 349 -18.28 12.94 -20.77
C GLY A 349 -17.76 11.90 -19.78
N ARG A 350 -16.51 12.02 -19.33
CA ARG A 350 -15.90 11.11 -18.33
C ARG A 350 -16.29 11.44 -16.89
N ALA A 351 -17.00 12.55 -16.66
CA ALA A 351 -17.37 13.02 -15.34
C ALA A 351 -18.15 11.97 -14.51
N ALA A 352 -18.95 11.11 -15.16
CA ALA A 352 -19.71 10.06 -14.50
C ALA A 352 -18.83 8.95 -13.87
N SER A 353 -17.61 8.77 -14.39
CA SER A 353 -16.63 7.79 -13.88
C SER A 353 -15.57 8.42 -12.97
N LEU A 354 -15.63 9.73 -12.71
CA LEU A 354 -14.72 10.39 -11.80
C LEU A 354 -15.29 10.40 -10.37
N PRO A 355 -14.42 10.37 -9.35
CA PRO A 355 -14.85 10.61 -7.97
C PRO A 355 -15.39 12.03 -7.82
N LYS A 356 -16.06 12.32 -6.69
CA LYS A 356 -16.58 13.66 -6.38
C LYS A 356 -15.49 14.71 -6.17
N PHE A 357 -14.25 14.29 -6.07
CA PHE A 357 -13.07 15.12 -5.85
C PHE A 357 -11.94 14.67 -6.77
N VAL A 358 -11.24 15.64 -7.38
CA VAL A 358 -9.97 15.44 -8.08
C VAL A 358 -9.03 16.61 -7.80
N HIS A 359 -7.72 16.37 -7.88
CA HIS A 359 -6.68 17.36 -7.65
C HIS A 359 -5.65 17.32 -8.78
N TRP A 360 -5.61 18.34 -9.62
CA TRP A 360 -4.66 18.44 -10.71
C TRP A 360 -3.42 19.23 -10.27
N MET A 361 -2.25 18.64 -10.47
CA MET A 361 -0.98 19.19 -9.96
C MET A 361 -0.18 19.86 -11.09
N SER A 362 0.15 21.15 -10.96
CA SER A 362 1.19 21.73 -11.83
C SER A 362 2.59 21.38 -11.31
N LYS A 363 3.60 21.66 -12.15
CA LYS A 363 5.01 21.42 -11.81
C LYS A 363 5.40 22.13 -10.52
N GLU A 364 5.08 23.41 -10.41
CA GLU A 364 5.45 24.28 -9.28
C GLU A 364 4.81 23.79 -7.96
N ILE A 365 3.57 23.31 -8.03
CA ILE A 365 2.83 22.80 -6.87
C ILE A 365 3.43 21.46 -6.40
N LEU A 366 3.73 20.56 -7.32
CA LEU A 366 4.32 19.26 -6.96
C LEU A 366 5.75 19.42 -6.44
N GLU A 367 6.60 20.25 -7.09
CA GLU A 367 7.94 20.58 -6.61
C GLU A 367 7.91 21.17 -5.19
N ARG A 368 7.01 22.13 -4.93
CA ARG A 368 6.83 22.70 -3.60
C ARG A 368 6.51 21.61 -2.57
N SER A 369 5.65 20.67 -2.89
CA SER A 369 5.28 19.57 -1.98
C SER A 369 6.48 18.66 -1.67
N PHE A 370 7.34 18.38 -2.65
CA PHE A 370 8.58 17.64 -2.45
C PHE A 370 9.54 18.38 -1.52
N VAL A 371 9.76 19.66 -1.76
CA VAL A 371 10.65 20.50 -0.92
C VAL A 371 10.13 20.58 0.52
N HIS A 372 8.82 20.80 0.72
CA HIS A 372 8.21 20.79 2.05
C HIS A 372 8.34 19.46 2.76
N SER A 373 8.37 18.37 2.01
CA SER A 373 8.56 17.01 2.53
C SER A 373 10.05 16.60 2.62
N LYS A 374 10.96 17.56 2.45
CA LYS A 374 12.42 17.42 2.59
C LYS A 374 13.06 16.45 1.60
N PHE A 375 12.54 16.38 0.38
CA PHE A 375 13.21 15.70 -0.73
C PHE A 375 14.08 16.68 -1.51
N ASP A 376 15.26 16.23 -1.90
CA ASP A 376 16.08 16.89 -2.91
C ASP A 376 15.56 16.52 -4.30
N ILE A 377 15.17 17.50 -5.12
CA ILE A 377 14.62 17.24 -6.45
C ILE A 377 15.75 16.93 -7.42
N GLU A 378 15.82 15.69 -7.91
CA GLU A 378 16.77 15.25 -8.94
C GLU A 378 16.26 15.55 -10.36
N HIS A 379 14.94 15.41 -10.58
CA HIS A 379 14.33 15.62 -11.87
C HIS A 379 12.90 16.14 -11.71
N SER A 380 12.51 17.07 -12.59
CA SER A 380 11.13 17.54 -12.68
C SER A 380 10.83 18.02 -14.10
N SER A 381 9.83 17.43 -14.75
CA SER A 381 9.43 17.80 -16.11
C SER A 381 7.97 17.48 -16.38
N TYR A 382 7.35 18.30 -17.22
CA TYR A 382 6.08 17.90 -17.83
C TYR A 382 6.29 16.70 -18.77
N ILE A 383 5.24 15.90 -18.93
CA ILE A 383 5.23 14.68 -19.76
C ILE A 383 4.16 14.83 -20.80
N ASP A 384 4.57 14.84 -22.07
CA ASP A 384 3.69 14.71 -23.23
C ASP A 384 3.14 13.26 -23.28
N ARG A 385 1.82 13.15 -23.23
CA ARG A 385 1.13 11.85 -23.22
C ARG A 385 0.70 11.39 -24.63
N LYS A 386 1.22 12.00 -25.68
CA LYS A 386 0.95 11.58 -27.06
C LYS A 386 1.30 10.10 -27.25
N GLY A 387 0.35 9.34 -27.78
CA GLY A 387 0.48 7.87 -27.91
C GLY A 387 0.19 7.08 -26.65
N GLN A 388 -0.04 7.74 -25.50
CA GLN A 388 -0.39 7.10 -24.22
C GLN A 388 -1.80 7.46 -23.75
N PHE A 389 -2.28 8.64 -24.11
CA PHE A 389 -3.64 9.08 -23.77
C PHE A 389 -4.52 9.18 -25.02
N PRO A 390 -5.84 9.04 -24.84
CA PRO A 390 -6.81 9.35 -25.90
C PRO A 390 -6.68 10.81 -26.38
N ALA A 391 -6.98 11.05 -27.65
CA ALA A 391 -6.80 12.37 -28.27
C ALA A 391 -7.64 13.50 -27.64
N ASP A 392 -8.77 13.15 -27.01
CA ASP A 392 -9.63 14.08 -26.28
C ASP A 392 -9.03 14.57 -24.93
N LEU A 393 -7.95 13.94 -24.46
CA LEU A 393 -7.19 14.37 -23.29
C LEU A 393 -5.92 15.16 -23.65
N LEU A 394 -5.43 15.07 -24.88
CA LEU A 394 -4.18 15.69 -25.33
C LEU A 394 -4.40 17.17 -25.68
N TRP A 395 -3.54 18.03 -25.15
CA TRP A 395 -3.59 19.47 -25.43
C TRP A 395 -2.26 20.03 -25.93
N ASP A 396 -1.29 20.25 -25.03
CA ASP A 396 -0.09 21.03 -25.34
C ASP A 396 1.22 20.37 -24.90
N GLY A 397 1.18 19.09 -24.54
CA GLY A 397 2.35 18.31 -24.11
C GLY A 397 2.64 18.42 -22.61
N ARG A 398 1.76 19.05 -21.82
CA ARG A 398 1.86 19.17 -20.36
C ARG A 398 0.81 18.33 -19.61
N GLU A 399 0.30 17.28 -20.23
CA GLU A 399 -0.80 16.47 -19.69
C GLU A 399 -0.49 15.84 -18.35
N SER A 400 0.79 15.52 -18.09
CA SER A 400 1.24 15.03 -16.79
C SER A 400 2.51 15.75 -16.34
N ILE A 401 2.79 15.68 -15.04
CA ILE A 401 4.03 16.12 -14.40
C ILE A 401 4.70 14.94 -13.74
N GLY A 402 6.01 14.79 -13.92
CA GLY A 402 6.83 13.81 -13.25
C GLY A 402 7.92 14.45 -12.42
N VAL A 403 8.07 13.99 -11.16
CA VAL A 403 9.13 14.44 -10.25
C VAL A 403 9.85 13.24 -9.68
N ILE A 404 11.18 13.33 -9.61
CA ILE A 404 12.04 12.38 -8.91
C ILE A 404 12.71 13.13 -7.77
N GLY A 405 12.44 12.70 -6.55
CA GLY A 405 13.06 13.24 -5.34
C GLY A 405 13.96 12.21 -4.67
N VAL A 406 15.05 12.67 -4.10
CA VAL A 406 15.99 11.87 -3.32
C VAL A 406 15.81 12.19 -1.85
N LYS A 407 15.69 11.15 -1.02
CA LYS A 407 15.71 11.34 0.43
C LYS A 407 17.14 11.70 0.87
N PRO A 408 17.37 12.83 1.57
CA PRO A 408 18.70 13.15 2.12
C PRO A 408 19.24 12.06 3.04
N TYR A 409 20.57 12.04 3.21
CA TYR A 409 21.27 11.12 4.10
C TYR A 409 21.07 11.45 5.58
#